data_448cb796760b00a5c45f4c26e9769ad9
#
_entry.id   448cb796760b00a5c45f4c26e9769ad9
#
_cell.length_a   1.000
_cell.length_b   1.000
_cell.length_c   1.000
_cell.angle_alpha   90.00
_cell.angle_beta   90.00
_cell.angle_gamma   90.00
#
_symmetry.space_group_name_H-M   'P 1'
#
loop_
_entity.id
_entity.type
_entity.pdbx_description
1 polymer ?
#
loop_
_entity_poly.entity_id
_entity_poly.type
_entity_poly.pdbx_seq_one_letter_code
_entity_poly.pdbx_strand_id
1 'polypeptide(L)'
;GYTNVEFRKGKIEQLPLDDASVDLVISNCVVNLAPDKQPVFEEIARVLKPGGRAAISDIVLFDELPDAVRDDVEAYIGCIAGAERAGDYLHHAMRSGLDVDRAARKTYDVVEVLRCSPEAAKLIEKLPADFDSNRAIASLDLVLVKPDPTARSLSVMTSAGKCC
;
A
#
# COMPACT_ATOMS: atom_id res chain seq x y z
N GLY A 1 -28.20 2.50 16.35
CA GLY A 1 -26.83 2.58 15.86
C GLY A 1 -26.18 1.21 15.86
N TYR A 2 -25.13 1.04 15.10
CA TYR A 2 -24.35 -0.20 15.11
C TYR A 2 -23.61 -0.32 16.44
N THR A 3 -23.67 -1.47 17.10
CA THR A 3 -23.05 -1.72 18.41
C THR A 3 -21.68 -2.40 18.29
N ASN A 4 -21.30 -2.80 17.07
CA ASN A 4 -20.08 -3.53 16.73
C ASN A 4 -19.02 -2.64 16.04
N VAL A 5 -19.16 -1.30 16.12
CA VAL A 5 -18.25 -0.32 15.53
C VAL A 5 -17.74 0.62 16.62
N GLU A 6 -16.45 0.85 16.63
CA GLU A 6 -15.78 1.83 17.49
C GLU A 6 -14.90 2.75 16.65
N PHE A 7 -14.94 4.05 16.91
CA PHE A 7 -14.05 5.04 16.28
C PHE A 7 -13.00 5.50 17.29
N ARG A 8 -11.74 5.36 16.93
CA ARG A 8 -10.60 5.81 17.72
C ARG A 8 -9.80 6.85 16.94
N LYS A 9 -9.50 7.98 17.58
CA LYS A 9 -8.61 9.00 16.99
C LYS A 9 -7.16 8.61 17.28
N GLY A 10 -6.33 8.59 16.24
CA GLY A 10 -4.90 8.29 16.33
C GLY A 10 -4.16 8.70 15.07
N LYS A 11 -2.85 8.53 15.08
CA LYS A 11 -2.01 8.62 13.88
C LYS A 11 -1.82 7.20 13.32
N ILE A 12 -1.62 7.10 12.00
CA ILE A 12 -1.41 5.80 11.36
C ILE A 12 -0.06 5.19 11.75
N GLU A 13 0.91 6.03 12.11
CA GLU A 13 2.23 5.62 12.61
C GLU A 13 2.21 5.23 14.10
N GLN A 14 1.07 5.42 14.78
CA GLN A 14 0.87 5.08 16.19
C GLN A 14 -0.61 4.85 16.45
N LEU A 15 -1.08 3.66 16.15
CA LEU A 15 -2.49 3.28 16.32
C LEU A 15 -2.84 3.11 17.81
N PRO A 16 -4.01 3.60 18.27
CA PRO A 16 -4.48 3.42 19.65
C PRO A 16 -5.01 2.00 19.88
N LEU A 17 -4.18 1.00 19.61
CA LEU A 17 -4.47 -0.43 19.69
C LEU A 17 -3.32 -1.15 20.39
N ASP A 18 -3.63 -2.20 21.11
CA ASP A 18 -2.64 -3.06 21.76
C ASP A 18 -1.90 -3.93 20.72
N ASP A 19 -0.72 -4.43 21.09
CA ASP A 19 0.03 -5.38 20.29
C ASP A 19 -0.79 -6.64 20.04
N ALA A 20 -0.69 -7.20 18.84
CA ALA A 20 -1.34 -8.45 18.46
C ALA A 20 -2.84 -8.51 18.84
N SER A 21 -3.56 -7.40 18.62
CA SER A 21 -4.96 -7.25 19.02
C SER A 21 -5.97 -7.44 17.88
N VAL A 22 -5.56 -7.27 16.62
CA VAL A 22 -6.46 -7.34 15.46
C VAL A 22 -6.11 -8.49 14.52
N ASP A 23 -7.12 -9.02 13.86
CA ASP A 23 -6.96 -10.12 12.89
C ASP A 23 -6.78 -9.59 11.47
N LEU A 24 -7.30 -8.39 11.19
CA LEU A 24 -7.27 -7.78 9.86
C LEU A 24 -7.11 -6.26 9.97
N VAL A 25 -6.22 -5.72 9.14
CA VAL A 25 -6.11 -4.28 8.85
C VAL A 25 -6.54 -4.05 7.41
N ILE A 26 -7.36 -3.03 7.17
CA ILE A 26 -7.75 -2.59 5.83
C ILE A 26 -7.39 -1.13 5.68
N SER A 27 -6.70 -0.78 4.59
CA SER A 27 -6.33 0.59 4.26
C SER A 27 -6.53 0.86 2.77
N ASN A 28 -7.04 2.04 2.45
CA ASN A 28 -7.17 2.51 1.08
C ASN A 28 -6.70 3.97 0.99
N CYS A 29 -5.64 4.22 0.23
CA CYS A 29 -5.02 5.53 -0.01
C CYS A 29 -4.63 6.32 1.25
N VAL A 30 -4.39 5.67 2.39
CA VAL A 30 -4.06 6.34 3.65
C VAL A 30 -2.56 6.24 3.97
N VAL A 31 -1.92 5.12 3.66
CA VAL A 31 -0.48 4.93 3.94
C VAL A 31 0.36 5.97 3.19
N ASN A 32 -0.05 6.33 1.96
CA ASN A 32 0.63 7.36 1.16
C ASN A 32 0.61 8.76 1.78
N LEU A 33 -0.31 9.04 2.70
CA LEU A 33 -0.38 10.34 3.38
C LEU A 33 0.66 10.46 4.51
N ALA A 34 1.24 9.35 4.96
CA ALA A 34 2.33 9.37 5.92
C ALA A 34 3.62 9.85 5.25
N PRO A 35 4.35 10.80 5.88
CA PRO A 35 5.64 11.27 5.35
C PRO A 35 6.70 10.17 5.28
N ASP A 36 6.69 9.24 6.23
CA ASP A 36 7.53 8.04 6.27
C ASP A 36 6.62 6.81 6.41
N LYS A 37 6.76 5.88 5.50
CA LYS A 37 5.91 4.70 5.44
C LYS A 37 6.43 3.55 6.27
N GLN A 38 7.73 3.54 6.60
CA GLN A 38 8.31 2.47 7.40
C GLN A 38 7.63 2.34 8.78
N PRO A 39 7.44 3.44 9.57
CA PRO A 39 6.72 3.36 10.85
C PRO A 39 5.27 2.89 10.72
N VAL A 40 4.61 3.18 9.58
CA VAL A 40 3.24 2.74 9.34
C VAL A 40 3.18 1.21 9.20
N PHE A 41 4.09 0.62 8.40
CA PHE A 41 4.14 -0.82 8.25
C PHE A 41 4.59 -1.54 9.53
N GLU A 42 5.50 -0.95 10.30
CA GLU A 42 5.88 -1.45 11.63
C GLU A 42 4.69 -1.46 12.58
N GLU A 43 3.87 -0.42 12.55
CA GLU A 43 2.68 -0.31 13.38
C GLU A 43 1.58 -1.29 12.95
N ILE A 44 1.38 -1.49 11.65
CA ILE A 44 0.49 -2.53 11.12
C ILE A 44 0.96 -3.91 11.61
N ALA A 45 2.25 -4.19 11.51
CA ALA A 45 2.82 -5.45 11.99
C ALA A 45 2.66 -5.62 13.50
N ARG A 46 2.80 -4.53 14.29
CA ARG A 46 2.64 -4.56 15.75
C ARG A 46 1.22 -4.97 16.15
N VAL A 47 0.21 -4.32 15.57
CA VAL A 47 -1.19 -4.53 15.97
C VAL A 47 -1.78 -5.84 15.46
N LEU A 48 -1.28 -6.38 14.35
CA LEU A 48 -1.71 -7.66 13.82
C LEU A 48 -1.33 -8.82 14.74
N LYS A 49 -2.28 -9.73 14.97
CA LYS A 49 -1.99 -11.04 15.57
C LYS A 49 -1.09 -11.87 14.66
N PRO A 50 -0.32 -12.84 15.19
CA PRO A 50 0.30 -13.86 14.37
C PRO A 50 -0.73 -14.53 13.45
N GLY A 51 -0.42 -14.65 12.16
CA GLY A 51 -1.36 -15.14 11.13
C GLY A 51 -2.37 -14.09 10.64
N GLY A 52 -2.43 -12.92 11.28
CA GLY A 52 -3.28 -11.80 10.87
C GLY A 52 -2.85 -11.21 9.54
N ARG A 53 -3.74 -10.46 8.89
CA ARG A 53 -3.55 -9.96 7.52
C ARG A 53 -3.74 -8.46 7.43
N ALA A 54 -3.05 -7.82 6.48
CA ALA A 54 -3.35 -6.47 6.04
C ALA A 54 -3.74 -6.47 4.57
N ALA A 55 -4.87 -5.84 4.24
CA ALA A 55 -5.31 -5.58 2.87
C ALA A 55 -5.17 -4.08 2.60
N ILE A 56 -4.25 -3.72 1.72
CA ILE A 56 -3.88 -2.34 1.44
C ILE A 56 -4.04 -2.08 -0.06
N SER A 57 -4.63 -0.94 -0.41
CA SER A 57 -4.73 -0.47 -1.79
C SER A 57 -4.25 0.98 -1.83
N ASP A 58 -3.09 1.21 -2.42
CA ASP A 58 -2.47 2.54 -2.52
C ASP A 58 -1.91 2.81 -3.91
N ILE A 59 -1.74 4.09 -4.23
CA ILE A 59 -1.06 4.52 -5.44
C ILE A 59 0.44 4.31 -5.27
N VAL A 60 1.08 3.72 -6.25
CA VAL A 60 2.54 3.53 -6.30
C VAL A 60 3.10 3.93 -7.67
N LEU A 61 4.40 4.16 -7.71
CA LEU A 61 5.11 4.54 -8.90
C LEU A 61 5.89 3.36 -9.47
N PHE A 62 5.78 3.17 -10.78
CA PHE A 62 6.58 2.25 -11.58
C PHE A 62 7.64 2.97 -12.40
N ASP A 63 7.49 4.29 -12.55
CA ASP A 63 8.46 5.19 -13.18
C ASP A 63 8.56 6.49 -12.37
N GLU A 64 9.51 7.37 -12.68
CA GLU A 64 9.67 8.64 -11.97
C GLU A 64 8.58 9.64 -12.34
N LEU A 65 8.11 10.38 -11.33
CA LEU A 65 7.23 11.52 -11.57
C LEU A 65 8.08 12.73 -12.01
N PRO A 66 7.58 13.54 -12.93
CA PRO A 66 8.15 14.86 -13.19
C PRO A 66 8.20 15.71 -11.91
N ASP A 67 9.30 16.47 -11.71
CA ASP A 67 9.49 17.29 -10.52
C ASP A 67 8.33 18.26 -10.28
N ALA A 68 7.78 18.83 -11.37
CA ALA A 68 6.64 19.75 -11.31
C ALA A 68 5.35 19.12 -10.70
N VAL A 69 5.25 17.79 -10.70
CA VAL A 69 4.12 17.07 -10.10
C VAL A 69 4.47 16.62 -8.69
N ARG A 70 5.72 16.24 -8.45
CA ARG A 70 6.18 15.78 -7.13
C ARG A 70 6.04 16.85 -6.06
N ASP A 71 6.30 18.10 -6.40
CA ASP A 71 6.26 19.24 -5.46
C ASP A 71 4.88 19.90 -5.38
N ASP A 72 3.87 19.34 -6.03
CA ASP A 72 2.53 19.92 -6.08
C ASP A 72 1.63 19.43 -4.94
N VAL A 73 1.06 20.37 -4.18
CA VAL A 73 0.18 20.05 -3.04
C VAL A 73 -1.10 19.33 -3.47
N GLU A 74 -1.65 19.66 -4.64
CA GLU A 74 -2.84 19.00 -5.18
C GLU A 74 -2.54 17.53 -5.55
N ALA A 75 -1.34 17.27 -6.09
CA ALA A 75 -0.88 15.90 -6.34
C ALA A 75 -0.70 15.11 -5.04
N TYR A 76 -0.30 15.76 -3.95
CA TYR A 76 -0.20 15.13 -2.63
C TYR A 76 -1.59 14.75 -2.09
N ILE A 77 -2.57 15.63 -2.18
CA ILE A 77 -3.96 15.36 -1.79
C ILE A 77 -4.55 14.20 -2.61
N GLY A 78 -4.20 14.11 -3.89
CA GLY A 78 -4.58 12.97 -4.76
C GLY A 78 -3.80 11.68 -4.52
N CYS A 79 -2.99 11.60 -3.45
CA CYS A 79 -2.11 10.47 -3.13
C CYS A 79 -1.01 10.18 -4.16
N ILE A 80 -0.78 11.08 -5.13
CA ILE A 80 0.21 10.89 -6.20
C ILE A 80 1.58 11.38 -5.76
N ALA A 81 1.67 12.60 -5.19
CA ALA A 81 2.96 13.16 -4.74
C ALA A 81 3.55 12.40 -3.54
N GLY A 82 2.71 11.79 -2.70
CA GLY A 82 3.14 10.92 -1.60
C GLY A 82 3.45 9.49 -2.03
N ALA A 83 3.22 9.13 -3.31
CA ALA A 83 3.47 7.77 -3.78
C ALA A 83 4.97 7.49 -3.89
N GLU A 84 5.37 6.31 -3.44
CA GLU A 84 6.72 5.79 -3.56
C GLU A 84 6.82 4.78 -4.71
N ARG A 85 8.04 4.42 -5.09
CA ARG A 85 8.25 3.32 -6.02
C ARG A 85 7.69 2.02 -5.44
N ALA A 86 7.03 1.23 -6.29
CA ALA A 86 6.41 -0.02 -5.86
C ALA A 86 7.38 -0.96 -5.12
N GLY A 87 8.67 -0.98 -5.54
CA GLY A 87 9.72 -1.75 -4.88
C GLY A 87 10.00 -1.28 -3.46
N ASP A 88 10.09 0.03 -3.24
CA ASP A 88 10.37 0.61 -1.93
C ASP A 88 9.18 0.41 -0.99
N TYR A 89 7.97 0.60 -1.51
CA TYR A 89 6.72 0.36 -0.78
C TYR A 89 6.62 -1.09 -0.26
N LEU A 90 6.92 -2.08 -1.12
CA LEU A 90 7.00 -3.49 -0.74
C LEU A 90 8.13 -3.76 0.27
N HIS A 91 9.26 -3.07 0.10
CA HIS A 91 10.40 -3.22 1.01
C HIS A 91 10.07 -2.77 2.44
N HIS A 92 9.31 -1.69 2.61
CA HIS A 92 8.82 -1.27 3.93
C HIS A 92 8.00 -2.37 4.62
N ALA A 93 7.08 -3.00 3.89
CA ALA A 93 6.28 -4.10 4.43
C ALA A 93 7.15 -5.29 4.89
N MET A 94 8.08 -5.72 4.02
CA MET A 94 8.96 -6.86 4.33
C MET A 94 9.92 -6.55 5.49
N ARG A 95 10.47 -5.33 5.56
CA ARG A 95 11.32 -4.91 6.70
C ARG A 95 10.58 -4.88 8.03
N SER A 96 9.26 -4.68 7.99
CA SER A 96 8.40 -4.72 9.18
C SER A 96 8.02 -6.14 9.62
N GLY A 97 8.56 -7.16 8.95
CA GLY A 97 8.28 -8.56 9.27
C GLY A 97 6.95 -9.07 8.73
N LEU A 98 6.39 -8.41 7.71
CA LEU A 98 5.20 -8.87 7.01
C LEU A 98 5.58 -9.60 5.73
N ASP A 99 4.96 -10.74 5.47
CA ASP A 99 5.10 -11.48 4.22
C ASP A 99 4.09 -11.00 3.18
N VAL A 100 4.51 -10.91 1.92
CA VAL A 100 3.63 -10.57 0.81
C VAL A 100 2.93 -11.85 0.33
N ASP A 101 1.65 -12.01 0.67
CA ASP A 101 0.80 -13.11 0.21
C ASP A 101 0.32 -12.86 -1.24
N ARG A 102 -0.04 -11.61 -1.54
CA ARG A 102 -0.47 -11.21 -2.86
C ARG A 102 -0.12 -9.75 -3.13
N ALA A 103 0.34 -9.48 -4.36
CA ALA A 103 0.49 -8.15 -4.90
C ALA A 103 -0.13 -8.09 -6.30
N ALA A 104 -1.01 -7.15 -6.54
CA ALA A 104 -1.67 -6.97 -7.83
C ALA A 104 -1.62 -5.50 -8.26
N ARG A 105 -1.06 -5.25 -9.44
CA ARG A 105 -1.09 -3.94 -10.07
C ARG A 105 -2.45 -3.75 -10.76
N LYS A 106 -3.10 -2.62 -10.49
CA LYS A 106 -4.26 -2.14 -11.22
C LYS A 106 -3.93 -0.84 -11.92
N THR A 107 -4.01 -0.84 -13.23
CA THR A 107 -3.90 0.35 -14.06
C THR A 107 -5.27 0.97 -14.27
N TYR A 108 -5.34 2.29 -14.28
CA TYR A 108 -6.51 3.08 -14.62
C TYR A 108 -6.04 4.33 -15.36
N ASP A 109 -6.93 4.97 -16.09
CA ASP A 109 -6.58 6.21 -16.77
C ASP A 109 -6.45 7.34 -15.74
N VAL A 110 -5.19 7.60 -15.34
CA VAL A 110 -4.84 8.64 -14.35
C VAL A 110 -5.29 10.01 -14.84
N VAL A 111 -5.18 10.29 -16.14
CA VAL A 111 -5.58 11.56 -16.74
C VAL A 111 -7.09 11.74 -16.64
N GLU A 112 -7.88 10.68 -16.87
CA GLU A 112 -9.33 10.73 -16.72
C GLU A 112 -9.73 11.01 -15.26
N VAL A 113 -9.08 10.34 -14.30
CA VAL A 113 -9.32 10.58 -12.87
C VAL A 113 -8.97 12.01 -12.46
N LEU A 114 -7.85 12.55 -12.93
CA LEU A 114 -7.44 13.93 -12.64
C LEU A 114 -8.42 14.95 -13.22
N ARG A 115 -9.08 14.66 -14.34
CA ARG A 115 -10.11 15.55 -14.93
C ARG A 115 -11.38 15.68 -14.10
N CYS A 116 -11.61 14.78 -13.15
CA CYS A 116 -12.81 14.84 -12.29
C CYS A 116 -12.78 16.01 -11.29
N SER A 117 -11.62 16.63 -11.04
CA SER A 117 -11.46 17.81 -10.19
C SER A 117 -10.79 18.94 -10.98
N PRO A 118 -11.33 20.18 -10.96
CA PRO A 118 -10.71 21.33 -11.63
C PRO A 118 -9.29 21.62 -11.13
N GLU A 119 -9.02 21.38 -9.86
CA GLU A 119 -7.72 21.55 -9.23
C GLU A 119 -6.73 20.50 -9.75
N ALA A 120 -7.14 19.23 -9.73
CA ALA A 120 -6.32 18.12 -10.21
C ALA A 120 -6.09 18.17 -11.75
N ALA A 121 -7.03 18.72 -12.50
CA ALA A 121 -6.87 18.90 -13.95
C ALA A 121 -5.68 19.79 -14.33
N LYS A 122 -5.30 20.75 -13.47
CA LYS A 122 -4.11 21.60 -13.66
C LYS A 122 -2.80 20.79 -13.62
N LEU A 123 -2.79 19.63 -12.97
CA LEU A 123 -1.62 18.75 -12.96
C LEU A 123 -1.34 18.17 -14.35
N ILE A 124 -2.39 17.96 -15.16
CA ILE A 124 -2.25 17.43 -16.51
C ILE A 124 -1.43 18.40 -17.38
N GLU A 125 -1.63 19.72 -17.19
CA GLU A 125 -0.90 20.76 -17.94
C GLU A 125 0.59 20.80 -17.57
N LYS A 126 0.97 20.26 -16.41
CA LYS A 126 2.36 20.17 -15.93
C LYS A 126 3.07 18.92 -16.39
N LEU A 127 2.33 17.94 -16.92
CA LEU A 127 2.92 16.71 -17.40
C LEU A 127 3.60 16.95 -18.77
N PRO A 128 4.82 16.42 -18.98
CA PRO A 128 5.43 16.39 -20.31
C PRO A 128 4.53 15.65 -21.30
N ALA A 129 4.54 16.09 -22.56
CA ALA A 129 3.66 15.52 -23.59
C ALA A 129 3.94 14.03 -23.89
N ASP A 130 5.14 13.54 -23.57
CA ASP A 130 5.59 12.16 -23.72
C ASP A 130 5.50 11.34 -22.42
N PHE A 131 4.96 11.92 -21.33
CA PHE A 131 4.80 11.21 -20.06
C PHE A 131 3.63 10.23 -20.11
N ASP A 132 3.94 8.95 -20.04
CA ASP A 132 2.94 7.88 -19.97
C ASP A 132 2.52 7.65 -18.52
N SER A 133 1.48 8.37 -18.08
CA SER A 133 0.94 8.28 -16.74
C SER A 133 0.41 6.88 -16.39
N ASN A 134 -0.15 6.16 -17.39
CA ASN A 134 -0.68 4.80 -17.18
C ASN A 134 0.41 3.76 -16.97
N ARG A 135 1.60 4.03 -17.50
CA ARG A 135 2.79 3.22 -17.24
C ARG A 135 3.42 3.57 -15.88
N ALA A 136 3.51 4.87 -15.58
CA ALA A 136 4.26 5.36 -14.43
C ALA A 136 3.50 5.21 -13.11
N ILE A 137 2.17 5.33 -13.12
CA ILE A 137 1.33 5.36 -11.92
C ILE A 137 0.34 4.20 -11.96
N ALA A 138 0.16 3.52 -10.85
CA ALA A 138 -0.87 2.49 -10.72
C ALA A 138 -1.29 2.32 -9.26
N SER A 139 -2.48 1.74 -9.03
CA SER A 139 -2.83 1.22 -7.72
C SER A 139 -2.13 -0.13 -7.51
N LEU A 140 -1.60 -0.33 -6.31
CA LEU A 140 -1.06 -1.59 -5.85
C LEU A 140 -1.97 -2.15 -4.76
N ASP A 141 -2.65 -3.26 -5.08
CA ASP A 141 -3.42 -4.01 -4.10
C ASP A 141 -2.51 -5.04 -3.45
N LEU A 142 -2.32 -4.93 -2.14
CA LEU A 142 -1.48 -5.82 -1.35
C LEU A 142 -2.33 -6.62 -0.37
N VAL A 143 -2.02 -7.89 -0.23
CA VAL A 143 -2.37 -8.70 0.93
C VAL A 143 -1.07 -9.11 1.60
N LEU A 144 -0.90 -8.63 2.82
CA LEU A 144 0.24 -8.92 3.67
C LEU A 144 -0.20 -9.85 4.80
N VAL A 145 0.70 -10.70 5.26
CA VAL A 145 0.46 -11.63 6.37
C VAL A 145 1.55 -11.45 7.42
N LYS A 146 1.16 -11.33 8.68
CA LYS A 146 2.10 -11.44 9.79
C LYS A 146 2.40 -12.91 10.03
N PRO A 147 3.66 -13.37 9.90
CA PRO A 147 4.02 -14.76 10.11
C PRO A 147 3.53 -15.27 11.48
N ASP A 148 3.03 -16.49 11.49
CA ASP A 148 2.70 -17.20 12.73
C ASP A 148 3.83 -18.20 13.02
N PRO A 149 4.67 -17.95 14.04
CA PRO A 149 5.77 -18.84 14.37
C PRO A 149 5.31 -20.22 14.89
N THR A 150 4.02 -20.33 15.24
CA THR A 150 3.44 -21.59 15.71
C THR A 150 2.77 -22.40 14.59
N ALA A 151 2.53 -21.78 13.43
CA ALA A 151 1.98 -22.49 12.28
C ALA A 151 3.00 -23.53 11.80
N ARG A 152 2.62 -24.80 11.84
CA ARG A 152 3.45 -25.86 11.29
C ARG A 152 3.65 -25.61 9.79
N SER A 153 4.91 -25.44 9.39
CA SER A 153 5.30 -25.47 7.99
C SER A 153 4.77 -26.78 7.39
N LEU A 154 3.76 -26.71 6.54
CA LEU A 154 3.40 -27.81 5.66
C LEU A 154 4.54 -27.95 4.66
N SER A 155 5.51 -28.80 4.99
CA SER A 155 6.54 -29.23 4.05
C SER A 155 5.79 -29.85 2.87
N VAL A 156 5.75 -29.15 1.75
CA VAL A 156 5.36 -29.75 0.47
C VAL A 156 6.41 -30.82 0.19
N MET A 157 6.09 -32.06 0.52
CA MET A 157 6.85 -33.21 0.04
C MET A 157 6.65 -33.25 -1.48
N THR A 158 7.55 -32.62 -2.22
CA THR A 158 7.71 -32.92 -3.63
C THR A 158 8.15 -34.36 -3.72
N SER A 159 7.20 -35.24 -3.97
CA SER A 159 7.52 -36.62 -4.37
C SER A 159 8.27 -36.52 -5.69
N ALA A 160 9.58 -36.63 -5.64
CA ALA A 160 10.40 -36.88 -6.81
C ALA A 160 9.98 -38.25 -7.36
N GLY A 161 9.02 -38.24 -8.26
CA GLY A 161 8.69 -39.39 -9.06
C GLY A 161 9.93 -39.78 -9.86
N LYS A 162 10.55 -40.90 -9.50
CA LYS A 162 11.50 -41.56 -10.41
C LYS A 162 10.75 -41.98 -11.66
N CYS A 163 11.07 -41.34 -12.77
CA CYS A 163 10.79 -41.91 -14.08
C CYS A 163 11.79 -43.05 -14.32
N CYS A 164 11.26 -44.27 -14.43
CA CYS A 164 11.91 -45.37 -15.13
C CYS A 164 11.65 -45.25 -16.62
#